data_abee3a37fe34a0f43ce89d398625d7e3
#
_entry.id   abee3a37fe34a0f43ce89d398625d7e3
#
_cell.length_a   1.000
_cell.length_b   1.000
_cell.length_c   1.000
_cell.angle_alpha   90.00
_cell.angle_beta   90.00
_cell.angle_gamma   90.00
#
_symmetry.space_group_name_H-M   'P 1'
#
loop_
_entity.id
_entity.type
_entity.pdbx_description
1 polymer ?
#
loop_
_entity_poly.entity_id
_entity_poly.type
_entity_poly.pdbx_seq_one_letter_code
_entity_poly.pdbx_strand_id
1 'polypeptide(L)'
;MSKFSKFFLMCATLMTTSVLMAQQPGGKEIYIPRDLQSNDFNNPESKWSYDRMATTENFVVFWEKGFGKDLSKAPKLEGHNMTVDLPNLLDRLESFYSFYKNDLKFVLPGSKSERYRMMVMLNYSLEGTAYGGDYDRQIGALWIAPNRVQDKKLNCIAHELGHSFQSQVSCDGQGEAWGGSGFFEMTSQWMLWNVNPEWTTDENYHWQDFKKKFHNAFLHGTNIYHSPYVLEYWSMKRGL
;
A
#
# COMPACT_ATOMS: atom_id res chain seq x y z
N MET A 1 -71.49 29.60 8.14
CA MET A 1 -71.08 28.19 8.45
C MET A 1 -69.82 27.90 7.67
N SER A 2 -68.67 27.98 8.35
CA SER A 2 -67.35 27.90 7.77
C SER A 2 -66.83 26.47 7.94
N LYS A 3 -66.44 25.82 6.83
CA LYS A 3 -65.78 24.51 6.86
C LYS A 3 -64.27 24.72 6.86
N PHE A 4 -63.60 24.45 7.97
CA PHE A 4 -62.16 24.36 8.11
C PHE A 4 -61.64 23.03 7.49
N SER A 5 -60.86 23.14 6.42
CA SER A 5 -60.10 22.03 5.86
C SER A 5 -58.77 21.92 6.59
N LYS A 6 -58.55 20.82 7.30
CA LYS A 6 -57.25 20.52 7.92
C LYS A 6 -56.31 19.89 6.87
N PHE A 7 -55.32 20.64 6.48
CA PHE A 7 -54.19 20.13 5.70
C PHE A 7 -53.25 19.44 6.69
N PHE A 8 -53.09 18.11 6.54
CA PHE A 8 -52.11 17.33 7.26
C PHE A 8 -50.80 17.36 6.44
N LEU A 9 -49.83 18.15 6.89
CA LEU A 9 -48.50 18.23 6.30
C LEU A 9 -47.68 17.06 6.88
N MET A 10 -47.50 16.01 6.08
CA MET A 10 -46.69 14.86 6.42
C MET A 10 -45.22 15.22 6.12
N CYS A 11 -44.50 15.66 7.16
CA CYS A 11 -43.05 15.85 7.12
C CYS A 11 -42.37 14.48 7.02
N ALA A 12 -41.96 14.06 5.85
CA ALA A 12 -41.06 12.93 5.66
C ALA A 12 -39.65 13.36 6.11
N THR A 13 -39.27 13.02 7.31
CA THR A 13 -37.90 13.16 7.80
C THR A 13 -37.05 12.10 7.11
N LEU A 14 -36.31 12.47 6.07
CA LEU A 14 -35.20 11.65 5.57
C LEU A 14 -34.15 11.59 6.68
N MET A 15 -34.10 10.48 7.38
CA MET A 15 -32.95 10.12 8.21
C MET A 15 -31.78 9.76 7.25
N THR A 16 -30.95 10.74 6.94
CA THR A 16 -29.62 10.46 6.45
C THR A 16 -28.83 9.89 7.60
N THR A 17 -28.68 8.56 7.64
CA THR A 17 -27.72 7.89 8.48
C THR A 17 -26.32 8.30 8.04
N SER A 18 -25.81 9.36 8.64
CA SER A 18 -24.38 9.67 8.58
C SER A 18 -23.66 8.53 9.30
N VAL A 19 -23.00 7.66 8.53
CA VAL A 19 -22.03 6.71 9.08
C VAL A 19 -20.94 7.56 9.73
N LEU A 20 -20.99 7.65 11.06
CA LEU A 20 -19.90 8.20 11.86
C LEU A 20 -18.72 7.23 11.70
N MET A 21 -17.88 7.52 10.72
CA MET A 21 -16.54 6.95 10.66
C MET A 21 -15.84 7.34 11.96
N ALA A 22 -15.24 6.37 12.65
CA ALA A 22 -14.43 6.63 13.83
C ALA A 22 -13.16 7.39 13.39
N GLN A 23 -13.31 8.67 13.11
CA GLN A 23 -12.20 9.58 12.89
C GLN A 23 -11.55 9.84 14.25
N GLN A 24 -10.31 9.42 14.42
CA GLN A 24 -9.47 9.96 15.48
C GLN A 24 -9.36 11.48 15.24
N PRO A 25 -9.62 12.35 16.20
CA PRO A 25 -9.52 13.79 16.03
C PRO A 25 -8.08 14.15 15.60
N GLY A 26 -7.92 14.63 14.37
CA GLY A 26 -6.63 15.08 13.82
C GLY A 26 -5.84 14.05 13.02
N GLY A 27 -6.34 12.82 12.80
CA GLY A 27 -5.65 11.81 11.96
C GLY A 27 -6.06 11.84 10.49
N LYS A 28 -5.24 11.22 9.63
CA LYS A 28 -5.56 11.06 8.21
C LYS A 28 -6.84 10.22 8.01
N GLU A 29 -7.56 10.53 6.95
CA GLU A 29 -8.78 9.83 6.54
C GLU A 29 -8.46 8.47 5.89
N ILE A 30 -9.46 7.59 5.86
CA ILE A 30 -9.43 6.36 5.06
C ILE A 30 -10.23 6.64 3.78
N TYR A 31 -9.57 6.56 2.63
CA TYR A 31 -10.23 6.61 1.34
C TYR A 31 -10.90 5.26 1.05
N ILE A 32 -12.17 5.24 0.69
CA ILE A 32 -12.85 4.02 0.24
C ILE A 32 -12.87 4.00 -1.30
N PRO A 33 -12.10 3.09 -1.92
CA PRO A 33 -12.03 2.98 -3.39
C PRO A 33 -13.38 2.65 -4.03
N ARG A 34 -13.54 3.06 -5.29
CA ARG A 34 -14.77 2.78 -6.07
C ARG A 34 -15.09 1.30 -6.14
N ASP A 35 -14.08 0.47 -6.34
CA ASP A 35 -14.24 -0.99 -6.42
C ASP A 35 -14.68 -1.63 -5.09
N LEU A 36 -14.51 -0.91 -3.97
CA LEU A 36 -14.88 -1.37 -2.64
C LEU A 36 -16.16 -0.71 -2.10
N GLN A 37 -16.82 0.17 -2.86
CA GLN A 37 -18.05 0.85 -2.42
C GLN A 37 -19.22 -0.10 -2.19
N SER A 38 -19.26 -1.25 -2.87
CA SER A 38 -20.27 -2.29 -2.67
C SER A 38 -20.00 -3.17 -1.45
N ASN A 39 -18.81 -3.08 -0.84
CA ASN A 39 -18.46 -3.82 0.36
C ASN A 39 -19.00 -3.10 1.60
N ASP A 40 -19.80 -3.79 2.41
CA ASP A 40 -20.23 -3.25 3.70
C ASP A 40 -19.13 -3.47 4.75
N PHE A 41 -18.36 -2.45 5.03
CA PHE A 41 -17.26 -2.51 6.00
C PHE A 41 -17.75 -2.64 7.46
N ASN A 42 -19.02 -2.32 7.75
CA ASN A 42 -19.59 -2.49 9.08
C ASN A 42 -20.05 -3.94 9.34
N ASN A 43 -20.21 -4.73 8.29
CA ASN A 43 -20.57 -6.14 8.40
C ASN A 43 -19.31 -6.98 8.60
N PRO A 44 -19.14 -7.67 9.75
CA PRO A 44 -17.98 -8.53 10.00
C PRO A 44 -17.90 -9.74 9.05
N GLU A 45 -19.00 -10.09 8.36
CA GLU A 45 -19.02 -11.17 7.37
C GLU A 45 -18.59 -10.75 5.97
N SER A 46 -18.47 -9.45 5.71
CA SER A 46 -17.96 -8.94 4.43
C SER A 46 -16.50 -9.36 4.21
N LYS A 47 -16.06 -9.33 2.96
CA LYS A 47 -14.65 -9.62 2.60
C LYS A 47 -13.70 -8.73 3.40
N TRP A 48 -13.96 -7.42 3.43
CA TRP A 48 -13.26 -6.40 4.19
C TRP A 48 -14.17 -5.81 5.26
N SER A 49 -13.65 -5.61 6.46
CA SER A 49 -14.45 -5.06 7.57
C SER A 49 -13.59 -4.22 8.49
N TYR A 50 -14.21 -3.21 9.12
CA TYR A 50 -13.57 -2.43 10.18
C TYR A 50 -13.19 -3.27 11.41
N ASP A 51 -13.81 -4.45 11.61
CA ASP A 51 -13.40 -5.42 12.62
C ASP A 51 -12.05 -6.10 12.32
N ARG A 52 -11.59 -5.98 11.09
CA ARG A 52 -10.36 -6.59 10.58
C ARG A 52 -9.50 -5.55 9.88
N MET A 53 -9.11 -4.54 10.65
CA MET A 53 -8.18 -3.52 10.20
C MET A 53 -7.27 -3.06 11.34
N ALA A 54 -6.16 -2.44 10.96
CA ALA A 54 -5.30 -1.67 11.83
C ALA A 54 -4.89 -0.37 11.14
N THR A 55 -4.63 0.66 11.92
CA THR A 55 -4.18 1.95 11.38
C THR A 55 -2.93 2.42 12.08
N THR A 56 -2.07 3.08 11.31
CA THR A 56 -0.96 3.90 11.80
C THR A 56 -1.20 5.35 11.38
N GLU A 57 -0.21 6.19 11.49
CA GLU A 57 -0.31 7.58 11.00
C GLU A 57 -0.56 7.60 9.49
N ASN A 58 0.22 6.81 8.72
CA ASN A 58 0.25 6.89 7.27
C ASN A 58 -0.44 5.73 6.56
N PHE A 59 -0.80 4.67 7.27
CA PHE A 59 -1.38 3.46 6.66
C PHE A 59 -2.71 3.05 7.30
N VAL A 60 -3.53 2.41 6.50
CA VAL A 60 -4.60 1.51 6.93
C VAL A 60 -4.34 0.14 6.34
N VAL A 61 -4.32 -0.88 7.19
CA VAL A 61 -4.18 -2.29 6.80
C VAL A 61 -5.51 -2.98 7.00
N PHE A 62 -6.10 -3.49 5.93
CA PHE A 62 -7.26 -4.38 5.98
C PHE A 62 -6.83 -5.82 5.70
N TRP A 63 -7.51 -6.78 6.30
CA TRP A 63 -7.31 -8.19 5.97
C TRP A 63 -8.61 -8.93 5.76
N GLU A 64 -8.57 -9.89 4.83
CA GLU A 64 -9.73 -10.67 4.45
C GLU A 64 -10.27 -11.52 5.60
N LYS A 65 -11.57 -11.85 5.52
CA LYS A 65 -12.28 -12.68 6.49
C LYS A 65 -11.57 -14.01 6.79
N GLY A 66 -10.91 -14.62 5.79
CA GLY A 66 -10.22 -15.89 5.93
C GLY A 66 -9.13 -15.91 7.00
N PHE A 67 -8.52 -14.77 7.30
CA PHE A 67 -7.53 -14.66 8.39
C PHE A 67 -8.14 -14.77 9.80
N GLY A 68 -9.44 -14.53 9.95
CA GLY A 68 -10.05 -14.28 11.26
C GLY A 68 -9.70 -12.89 11.81
N LYS A 69 -9.93 -12.68 13.11
CA LYS A 69 -9.65 -11.38 13.76
C LYS A 69 -8.18 -11.21 14.16
N ASP A 70 -7.51 -12.28 14.47
CA ASP A 70 -6.12 -12.30 14.98
C ASP A 70 -5.18 -12.88 13.92
N LEU A 71 -4.45 -12.01 13.26
CA LEU A 71 -3.50 -12.37 12.20
C LEU A 71 -2.39 -13.32 12.69
N SER A 72 -2.02 -13.26 13.97
CA SER A 72 -1.01 -14.16 14.55
C SER A 72 -1.50 -15.61 14.69
N LYS A 73 -2.82 -15.80 14.59
CA LYS A 73 -3.52 -17.10 14.71
C LYS A 73 -4.31 -17.45 13.45
N ALA A 74 -4.00 -16.81 12.34
CA ALA A 74 -4.70 -17.07 11.08
C ALA A 74 -4.69 -18.58 10.75
N PRO A 75 -5.83 -19.14 10.34
CA PRO A 75 -5.91 -20.54 9.92
C PRO A 75 -4.92 -20.83 8.79
N LYS A 76 -4.49 -22.07 8.67
CA LYS A 76 -3.74 -22.51 7.49
C LYS A 76 -4.69 -22.60 6.27
N LEU A 77 -4.17 -22.22 5.12
CA LEU A 77 -4.85 -22.43 3.83
C LEU A 77 -4.09 -23.54 3.08
N GLU A 78 -4.75 -24.66 2.80
CA GLU A 78 -4.15 -25.82 2.12
C GLU A 78 -2.79 -26.26 2.74
N GLY A 79 -2.68 -26.18 4.08
CA GLY A 79 -1.49 -26.54 4.82
C GLY A 79 -0.44 -25.44 4.94
N HIS A 80 -0.56 -24.35 4.18
CA HIS A 80 0.39 -23.23 4.21
C HIS A 80 0.13 -22.28 5.39
N ASN A 81 1.22 -21.70 5.91
CA ASN A 81 1.14 -20.70 6.97
C ASN A 81 0.58 -19.39 6.43
N MET A 82 -0.49 -18.90 7.05
CA MET A 82 -1.17 -17.65 6.70
C MET A 82 -1.00 -16.57 7.80
N THR A 83 -0.24 -16.85 8.85
CA THR A 83 -0.05 -15.86 9.94
C THR A 83 0.74 -14.65 9.46
N VAL A 84 0.46 -13.50 10.06
CA VAL A 84 1.17 -12.25 9.78
C VAL A 84 1.59 -11.62 11.10
N ASP A 85 2.86 -11.21 11.19
CA ASP A 85 3.38 -10.39 12.27
C ASP A 85 2.95 -8.93 12.01
N LEU A 86 1.71 -8.59 12.42
CA LEU A 86 1.13 -7.28 12.19
C LEU A 86 1.95 -6.15 12.84
N PRO A 87 2.43 -6.26 14.08
CA PRO A 87 3.30 -5.23 14.66
C PRO A 87 4.53 -4.94 13.81
N ASN A 88 5.24 -5.96 13.36
CA ASN A 88 6.40 -5.80 12.48
C ASN A 88 6.02 -5.16 11.14
N LEU A 89 4.91 -5.60 10.54
CA LEU A 89 4.44 -5.02 9.27
C LEU A 89 4.17 -3.52 9.41
N LEU A 90 3.46 -3.10 10.46
CA LEU A 90 3.09 -1.70 10.70
C LEU A 90 4.33 -0.83 10.96
N ASP A 91 5.25 -1.30 11.80
CA ASP A 91 6.48 -0.59 12.12
C ASP A 91 7.37 -0.39 10.88
N ARG A 92 7.55 -1.45 10.09
CA ARG A 92 8.34 -1.39 8.87
C ARG A 92 7.71 -0.50 7.80
N LEU A 93 6.41 -0.55 7.62
CA LEU A 93 5.68 0.32 6.68
C LEU A 93 5.90 1.80 7.01
N GLU A 94 5.76 2.20 8.29
CA GLU A 94 6.00 3.58 8.72
C GLU A 94 7.47 4.00 8.54
N SER A 95 8.41 3.10 8.85
CA SER A 95 9.84 3.35 8.63
C SER A 95 10.15 3.60 7.15
N PHE A 96 9.64 2.77 6.25
CA PHE A 96 9.80 2.91 4.80
C PHE A 96 9.14 4.20 4.29
N TYR A 97 7.90 4.47 4.75
CA TYR A 97 7.18 5.70 4.39
C TYR A 97 7.98 6.94 4.78
N SER A 98 8.49 6.96 6.00
CA SER A 98 9.28 8.09 6.50
C SER A 98 10.48 8.36 5.61
N PHE A 99 11.22 7.33 5.25
CA PHE A 99 12.40 7.46 4.39
C PHE A 99 12.03 7.91 2.98
N TYR A 100 11.03 7.26 2.35
CA TYR A 100 10.62 7.60 0.98
C TYR A 100 10.06 9.02 0.86
N LYS A 101 9.36 9.48 1.90
CA LYS A 101 8.84 10.85 1.96
C LYS A 101 9.93 11.87 2.29
N ASN A 102 10.69 11.64 3.38
CA ASN A 102 11.53 12.68 3.96
C ASN A 102 12.93 12.74 3.34
N ASP A 103 13.50 11.61 2.98
CA ASP A 103 14.85 11.51 2.42
C ASP A 103 14.79 11.50 0.89
N LEU A 104 14.00 10.63 0.29
CA LEU A 104 13.91 10.51 -1.17
C LEU A 104 12.96 11.54 -1.82
N LYS A 105 12.11 12.22 -1.04
CA LYS A 105 11.20 13.28 -1.51
C LYS A 105 10.18 12.82 -2.57
N PHE A 106 9.76 11.57 -2.54
CA PHE A 106 8.73 11.07 -3.47
C PHE A 106 7.35 11.71 -3.22
N VAL A 107 7.11 12.27 -2.05
CA VAL A 107 5.86 12.96 -1.70
C VAL A 107 6.18 14.40 -1.35
N LEU A 108 5.56 15.33 -2.06
CA LEU A 108 5.71 16.76 -1.85
C LEU A 108 4.61 17.32 -0.93
N PRO A 109 4.80 18.51 -0.34
CA PRO A 109 3.74 19.21 0.37
C PRO A 109 2.50 19.40 -0.49
N GLY A 110 1.31 19.16 0.09
CA GLY A 110 0.04 19.18 -0.61
C GLY A 110 -0.37 17.85 -1.26
N SER A 111 0.44 16.80 -1.10
CA SER A 111 0.07 15.46 -1.54
C SER A 111 -1.25 14.98 -0.93
N LYS A 112 -2.01 14.21 -1.71
CA LYS A 112 -3.21 13.52 -1.21
C LYS A 112 -2.89 12.56 -0.05
N SER A 113 -1.66 12.06 0.05
CA SER A 113 -1.19 11.24 1.17
C SER A 113 -1.05 12.01 2.48
N GLU A 114 -1.15 13.34 2.48
CA GLU A 114 -1.27 14.13 3.71
C GLU A 114 -2.69 14.06 4.29
N ARG A 115 -3.69 13.88 3.43
CA ARG A 115 -5.09 13.73 3.82
C ARG A 115 -5.47 12.29 4.05
N TYR A 116 -5.06 11.38 3.18
CA TYR A 116 -5.45 9.97 3.21
C TYR A 116 -4.31 9.06 3.65
N ARG A 117 -4.66 7.97 4.35
CA ARG A 117 -3.75 6.85 4.59
C ARG A 117 -3.56 6.03 3.33
N MET A 118 -2.33 5.60 3.05
CA MET A 118 -2.07 4.55 2.06
C MET A 118 -2.74 3.24 2.50
N MET A 119 -3.26 2.49 1.54
CA MET A 119 -4.04 1.29 1.82
C MET A 119 -3.19 0.04 1.64
N VAL A 120 -3.28 -0.86 2.61
CA VAL A 120 -2.66 -2.19 2.54
C VAL A 120 -3.74 -3.25 2.65
N MET A 121 -3.84 -4.11 1.64
CA MET A 121 -4.86 -5.14 1.52
C MET A 121 -4.20 -6.52 1.63
N LEU A 122 -4.38 -7.18 2.79
CA LEU A 122 -3.89 -8.55 2.99
C LEU A 122 -4.90 -9.54 2.43
N ASN A 123 -4.54 -10.21 1.35
CA ASN A 123 -5.37 -11.22 0.69
C ASN A 123 -5.13 -12.59 1.30
N TYR A 124 -6.19 -13.29 1.69
CA TYR A 124 -6.11 -14.67 2.17
C TYR A 124 -6.03 -15.62 0.98
N SER A 125 -4.84 -15.70 0.39
CA SER A 125 -4.58 -16.36 -0.89
C SER A 125 -3.21 -17.01 -0.92
N LEU A 126 -3.06 -18.06 -1.74
CA LEU A 126 -1.79 -18.72 -2.05
C LEU A 126 -1.15 -18.20 -3.35
N GLU A 127 -1.69 -17.19 -3.98
CA GLU A 127 -1.17 -16.64 -5.24
C GLU A 127 0.28 -16.14 -5.13
N GLY A 128 0.76 -15.94 -3.91
CA GLY A 128 2.18 -15.78 -3.62
C GLY A 128 2.78 -14.47 -4.08
N THR A 129 1.96 -13.43 -4.28
CA THR A 129 2.40 -12.16 -4.87
C THR A 129 2.15 -10.98 -3.95
N ALA A 130 2.86 -9.89 -4.21
CA ALA A 130 2.55 -8.57 -3.71
C ALA A 130 2.60 -7.58 -4.89
N TYR A 131 1.83 -6.53 -4.79
CA TYR A 131 1.78 -5.46 -5.79
C TYR A 131 1.69 -4.10 -5.10
N GLY A 132 2.47 -3.14 -5.60
CA GLY A 132 2.34 -1.73 -5.29
C GLY A 132 1.66 -0.98 -6.43
N GLY A 133 0.82 -0.02 -6.09
CA GLY A 133 0.08 0.79 -7.05
C GLY A 133 -0.74 1.87 -6.36
N ASP A 134 -1.90 2.17 -6.90
CA ASP A 134 -2.83 3.13 -6.31
C ASP A 134 -4.29 2.67 -6.42
N TYR A 135 -5.14 3.29 -5.63
CA TYR A 135 -6.59 3.26 -5.81
C TYR A 135 -7.10 4.56 -6.40
N ASP A 136 -7.83 4.44 -7.50
CA ASP A 136 -8.60 5.51 -8.15
C ASP A 136 -7.79 6.77 -8.50
N ARG A 137 -6.47 6.68 -8.59
CA ARG A 137 -5.56 7.83 -8.70
C ARG A 137 -5.73 8.82 -7.53
N GLN A 138 -6.04 8.29 -6.35
CA GLN A 138 -6.20 9.07 -5.13
C GLN A 138 -5.11 8.78 -4.13
N ILE A 139 -4.82 7.50 -3.88
CA ILE A 139 -3.89 7.12 -2.82
C ILE A 139 -3.12 5.85 -3.18
N GLY A 140 -1.83 5.82 -2.86
CA GLY A 140 -0.99 4.64 -2.99
C GLY A 140 -1.54 3.45 -2.21
N ALA A 141 -1.38 2.26 -2.78
CA ALA A 141 -1.92 1.03 -2.21
C ALA A 141 -0.98 -0.16 -2.42
N LEU A 142 -1.12 -1.14 -1.53
CA LEU A 142 -0.43 -2.43 -1.56
C LEU A 142 -1.44 -3.57 -1.49
N TRP A 143 -1.25 -4.59 -2.30
CA TRP A 143 -1.97 -5.87 -2.23
C TRP A 143 -0.96 -6.97 -1.91
N ILE A 144 -1.18 -7.71 -0.82
CA ILE A 144 -0.15 -8.58 -0.24
C ILE A 144 -0.73 -9.96 0.05
N ALA A 145 -0.06 -11.00 -0.43
CA ALA A 145 -0.30 -12.37 0.01
C ALA A 145 0.61 -12.72 1.21
N PRO A 146 0.18 -13.60 2.13
CA PRO A 146 0.89 -13.86 3.39
C PRO A 146 2.32 -14.34 3.26
N ASN A 147 2.64 -15.07 2.20
CA ASN A 147 4.00 -15.56 1.96
C ASN A 147 5.03 -14.42 1.73
N ARG A 148 4.57 -13.19 1.43
CA ARG A 148 5.43 -12.03 1.22
C ARG A 148 5.73 -11.25 2.49
N VAL A 149 5.13 -11.62 3.62
CA VAL A 149 5.33 -10.99 4.94
C VAL A 149 5.88 -11.96 5.98
N GLN A 150 6.44 -13.09 5.56
CA GLN A 150 7.07 -14.06 6.47
C GLN A 150 8.49 -13.65 6.87
N ASP A 151 9.18 -12.88 6.04
CA ASP A 151 10.48 -12.31 6.35
C ASP A 151 10.33 -11.02 7.17
N LYS A 152 11.07 -10.91 8.26
CA LYS A 152 11.02 -9.72 9.14
C LYS A 152 11.57 -8.44 8.51
N LYS A 153 12.46 -8.55 7.53
CA LYS A 153 13.02 -7.41 6.82
C LYS A 153 12.03 -6.81 5.83
N LEU A 154 11.07 -7.60 5.38
CA LEU A 154 10.02 -7.22 4.45
C LEU A 154 10.56 -6.60 3.15
N ASN A 155 11.62 -7.19 2.58
CA ASN A 155 12.25 -6.70 1.35
C ASN A 155 11.23 -6.54 0.21
N CYS A 156 10.40 -7.56 -0.02
CA CYS A 156 9.34 -7.49 -1.04
C CYS A 156 8.37 -6.33 -0.78
N ILE A 157 8.02 -6.09 0.48
CA ILE A 157 7.08 -5.01 0.84
C ILE A 157 7.73 -3.63 0.65
N ALA A 158 9.01 -3.48 0.97
CA ALA A 158 9.75 -2.25 0.70
C ALA A 158 9.77 -1.94 -0.81
N HIS A 159 10.01 -2.94 -1.65
CA HIS A 159 9.95 -2.82 -3.10
C HIS A 159 8.56 -2.40 -3.59
N GLU A 160 7.52 -3.11 -3.21
CA GLU A 160 6.14 -2.83 -3.64
C GLU A 160 5.63 -1.49 -3.12
N LEU A 161 6.03 -1.10 -1.90
CA LEU A 161 5.73 0.24 -1.40
C LEU A 161 6.42 1.32 -2.26
N GLY A 162 7.61 1.05 -2.80
CA GLY A 162 8.26 1.90 -3.78
C GLY A 162 7.34 2.19 -4.97
N HIS A 163 6.68 1.16 -5.53
CA HIS A 163 5.70 1.33 -6.59
C HIS A 163 4.47 2.13 -6.14
N SER A 164 4.01 1.94 -4.90
CA SER A 164 2.91 2.75 -4.36
C SER A 164 3.29 4.24 -4.27
N PHE A 165 4.53 4.56 -3.94
CA PHE A 165 5.04 5.93 -3.94
C PHE A 165 5.19 6.50 -5.36
N GLN A 166 5.67 5.72 -6.32
CA GLN A 166 5.70 6.13 -7.73
C GLN A 166 4.29 6.45 -8.24
N SER A 167 3.32 5.59 -7.91
CA SER A 167 1.90 5.84 -8.22
C SER A 167 1.35 7.08 -7.50
N GLN A 168 1.77 7.32 -6.24
CA GLN A 168 1.35 8.51 -5.49
C GLN A 168 1.79 9.81 -6.17
N VAL A 169 2.98 9.85 -6.75
CA VAL A 169 3.44 11.01 -7.55
C VAL A 169 2.44 11.32 -8.67
N SER A 170 1.96 10.29 -9.37
CA SER A 170 0.93 10.44 -10.41
C SER A 170 -0.44 10.80 -9.82
N CYS A 171 -0.83 10.25 -8.67
CA CYS A 171 -2.06 10.61 -7.97
C CYS A 171 -2.11 12.10 -7.62
N ASP A 172 -0.97 12.68 -7.29
CA ASP A 172 -0.81 14.08 -6.91
C ASP A 172 -0.73 15.01 -8.14
N GLY A 173 -0.85 14.47 -9.34
CA GLY A 173 -0.73 15.23 -10.59
C GLY A 173 0.70 15.69 -10.90
N GLN A 174 1.69 15.08 -10.26
CA GLN A 174 3.12 15.30 -10.48
C GLN A 174 3.68 14.15 -11.32
N GLY A 175 4.42 14.45 -12.37
CA GLY A 175 5.00 13.42 -13.23
C GLY A 175 3.96 12.65 -14.05
N GLU A 176 4.41 11.61 -14.70
CA GLU A 176 3.61 10.77 -15.59
C GLU A 176 3.04 9.56 -14.86
N ALA A 177 1.96 9.00 -15.42
CA ALA A 177 1.45 7.70 -15.00
C ALA A 177 2.49 6.60 -15.29
N TRP A 178 2.34 5.43 -14.66
CA TRP A 178 3.17 4.26 -14.91
C TRP A 178 3.41 4.04 -16.42
N GLY A 179 4.63 4.26 -16.84
CA GLY A 179 5.02 4.24 -18.26
C GLY A 179 5.75 2.96 -18.70
N GLY A 180 5.77 1.92 -17.89
CA GLY A 180 6.45 0.67 -18.21
C GLY A 180 7.33 0.14 -17.08
N SER A 181 7.72 -1.13 -17.18
CA SER A 181 8.35 -1.86 -16.09
C SER A 181 9.80 -1.43 -15.79
N GLY A 182 10.58 -1.13 -16.82
CA GLY A 182 12.04 -1.04 -16.68
C GLY A 182 12.55 -0.07 -15.62
N PHE A 183 12.29 1.22 -15.78
CA PHE A 183 12.78 2.24 -14.85
C PHE A 183 12.08 2.20 -13.49
N PHE A 184 10.80 1.87 -13.48
CA PHE A 184 10.01 1.77 -12.25
C PHE A 184 10.50 0.63 -11.37
N GLU A 185 10.73 -0.55 -11.95
CA GLU A 185 11.26 -1.70 -11.21
C GLU A 185 12.66 -1.41 -10.64
N MET A 186 13.54 -0.86 -11.47
CA MET A 186 14.89 -0.50 -11.05
C MET A 186 14.88 0.54 -9.91
N THR A 187 13.99 1.53 -9.99
CA THR A 187 13.86 2.56 -8.95
C THR A 187 13.32 1.96 -7.66
N SER A 188 12.32 1.08 -7.76
CA SER A 188 11.76 0.40 -6.60
C SER A 188 12.79 -0.51 -5.91
N GLN A 189 13.63 -1.22 -6.67
CA GLN A 189 14.76 -1.98 -6.13
C GLN A 189 15.79 -1.06 -5.43
N TRP A 190 16.05 0.11 -5.99
CA TRP A 190 16.93 1.09 -5.37
C TRP A 190 16.33 1.65 -4.07
N MET A 191 15.03 1.93 -4.03
CA MET A 191 14.31 2.35 -2.82
C MET A 191 14.39 1.27 -1.73
N LEU A 192 14.15 0.01 -2.07
CA LEU A 192 14.34 -1.14 -1.19
C LEU A 192 15.76 -1.16 -0.61
N TRP A 193 16.78 -1.05 -1.47
CA TRP A 193 18.18 -1.09 -1.04
C TRP A 193 18.50 0.01 -0.02
N ASN A 194 17.96 1.22 -0.21
CA ASN A 194 18.18 2.33 0.72
C ASN A 194 17.58 2.09 2.11
N VAL A 195 16.43 1.42 2.22
CA VAL A 195 15.79 1.13 3.51
C VAL A 195 16.23 -0.18 4.14
N ASN A 196 16.71 -1.12 3.34
CA ASN A 196 17.26 -2.40 3.77
C ASN A 196 18.64 -2.62 3.13
N PRO A 197 19.71 -1.97 3.65
CA PRO A 197 21.04 -2.04 3.03
C PRO A 197 21.61 -3.45 2.91
N GLU A 198 21.21 -4.37 3.78
CA GLU A 198 21.61 -5.78 3.75
C GLU A 198 20.96 -6.55 2.58
N TRP A 199 20.01 -5.96 1.86
CA TRP A 199 19.38 -6.57 0.68
C TRP A 199 20.42 -7.14 -0.30
N THR A 200 21.50 -6.43 -0.55
CA THR A 200 22.57 -6.88 -1.45
C THR A 200 23.28 -8.15 -0.97
N THR A 201 23.21 -8.46 0.31
CA THR A 201 23.71 -9.69 0.91
C THR A 201 22.63 -10.78 0.91
N ASP A 202 21.44 -10.43 1.36
CA ASP A 202 20.31 -11.37 1.48
C ASP A 202 19.84 -11.89 0.13
N GLU A 203 19.80 -11.01 -0.87
CA GLU A 203 19.38 -11.30 -2.23
C GLU A 203 20.54 -11.12 -3.24
N ASN A 204 21.73 -11.59 -2.86
CA ASN A 204 22.95 -11.44 -3.66
C ASN A 204 22.85 -12.00 -5.09
N TYR A 205 21.86 -12.84 -5.38
CA TYR A 205 21.62 -13.34 -6.73
C TYR A 205 21.35 -12.21 -7.75
N HIS A 206 20.78 -11.09 -7.32
CA HIS A 206 20.61 -9.91 -8.18
C HIS A 206 21.97 -9.37 -8.69
N TRP A 207 22.96 -9.27 -7.79
CA TRP A 207 24.31 -8.88 -8.17
C TRP A 207 24.98 -9.91 -9.09
N GLN A 208 24.83 -11.21 -8.77
CA GLN A 208 25.40 -12.27 -9.58
C GLN A 208 24.82 -12.29 -10.99
N ASP A 209 23.53 -12.04 -11.13
CA ASP A 209 22.85 -11.99 -12.43
C ASP A 209 23.17 -10.71 -13.19
N PHE A 210 23.28 -9.56 -12.50
CA PHE A 210 23.75 -8.33 -13.11
C PHE A 210 25.15 -8.49 -13.73
N LYS A 211 26.08 -9.10 -13.02
CA LYS A 211 27.45 -9.35 -13.53
C LYS A 211 27.48 -10.19 -14.81
N LYS A 212 26.54 -11.08 -15.00
CA LYS A 212 26.42 -11.87 -16.22
C LYS A 212 25.86 -11.08 -17.40
N LYS A 213 25.14 -10.00 -17.14
CA LYS A 213 24.32 -9.28 -18.11
C LYS A 213 24.62 -7.77 -18.16
N PHE A 214 25.70 -7.31 -17.54
CA PHE A 214 26.05 -5.88 -17.49
C PHE A 214 26.27 -5.24 -18.87
N HIS A 215 26.52 -6.06 -19.89
CA HIS A 215 26.64 -5.62 -21.28
C HIS A 215 25.29 -5.26 -21.93
N ASN A 216 24.17 -5.67 -21.33
CA ASN A 216 22.85 -5.23 -21.76
C ASN A 216 22.55 -3.84 -21.20
N ALA A 217 21.70 -3.08 -21.89
CA ALA A 217 21.22 -1.81 -21.37
C ALA A 217 20.58 -2.00 -19.97
N PHE A 218 20.73 -1.02 -19.08
CA PHE A 218 20.21 -1.14 -17.71
C PHE A 218 18.67 -1.28 -17.65
N LEU A 219 17.96 -0.76 -18.67
CA LEU A 219 16.50 -0.94 -18.81
C LEU A 219 16.11 -2.20 -19.60
N HIS A 220 17.08 -3.04 -19.99
CA HIS A 220 16.77 -4.29 -20.67
C HIS A 220 15.98 -5.22 -19.75
N GLY A 221 14.94 -5.89 -20.27
CA GLY A 221 14.03 -6.72 -19.46
C GLY A 221 14.68 -7.78 -18.57
N THR A 222 15.93 -8.21 -18.90
CA THR A 222 16.70 -9.12 -18.01
C THR A 222 17.45 -8.41 -16.90
N ASN A 223 17.48 -7.08 -16.87
CA ASN A 223 18.22 -6.29 -15.89
C ASN A 223 17.36 -5.45 -14.96
N ILE A 224 16.07 -5.29 -15.25
CA ILE A 224 15.19 -4.35 -14.53
C ILE A 224 15.20 -4.51 -13.00
N TYR A 225 15.29 -5.74 -12.50
CA TYR A 225 15.43 -6.04 -11.07
C TYR A 225 16.87 -6.13 -10.59
N HIS A 226 17.86 -6.16 -11.50
CA HIS A 226 19.25 -6.44 -11.17
C HIS A 226 20.17 -5.23 -11.35
N SER A 227 19.64 -4.07 -11.75
CA SER A 227 20.44 -2.89 -12.08
C SER A 227 20.16 -1.62 -11.26
N PRO A 228 19.78 -1.69 -9.96
CA PRO A 228 19.63 -0.49 -9.15
C PRO A 228 20.96 0.27 -8.95
N TYR A 229 22.07 -0.36 -9.26
CA TYR A 229 23.45 0.18 -9.13
C TYR A 229 23.66 1.47 -9.94
N VAL A 230 22.95 1.65 -11.04
CA VAL A 230 23.06 2.88 -11.84
C VAL A 230 22.45 4.07 -11.09
N LEU A 231 21.35 3.87 -10.37
CA LEU A 231 20.73 4.90 -9.54
C LEU A 231 21.60 5.22 -8.34
N GLU A 232 22.16 4.19 -7.69
CA GLU A 232 23.11 4.36 -6.60
C GLU A 232 24.33 5.17 -7.04
N TYR A 233 24.92 4.86 -8.19
CA TYR A 233 26.02 5.62 -8.75
C TYR A 233 25.64 7.10 -8.99
N TRP A 234 24.45 7.37 -9.49
CA TRP A 234 24.00 8.74 -9.74
C TRP A 234 23.71 9.49 -8.45
N SER A 235 23.13 8.84 -7.44
CA SER A 235 22.89 9.47 -6.14
C SER A 235 24.20 9.83 -5.45
N MET A 236 25.17 8.92 -5.41
CA MET A 236 26.51 9.18 -4.85
C MET A 236 27.24 10.34 -5.54
N LYS A 237 27.09 10.47 -6.86
CA LYS A 237 27.73 11.53 -7.63
C LYS A 237 27.13 12.93 -7.36
N ARG A 238 25.88 12.98 -6.90
CA ARG A 238 25.16 14.24 -6.68
C ARG A 238 25.01 14.58 -5.21
N GLY A 239 25.52 13.77 -4.29
CA GLY A 239 25.40 13.97 -2.86
C GLY A 239 23.95 13.88 -2.34
N LEU A 240 23.16 13.00 -2.95
CA LEU A 240 21.80 12.71 -2.54
C LEU A 240 21.82 11.64 -1.44
#